data_53e08c56a8062299b853b2c6690cc578
#
_entry.id   53e08c56a8062299b853b2c6690cc578
#
_cell.length_a   1.000
_cell.length_b   1.000
_cell.length_c   1.000
_cell.angle_alpha   90.00
_cell.angle_beta   90.00
_cell.angle_gamma   90.00
#
_symmetry.space_group_name_H-M   'P 1'
#
loop_
_entity.id
_entity.type
_entity.pdbx_description
1 polymer ?
#
loop_
_entity_poly.entity_id
_entity_poly.type
_entity_poly.pdbx_seq_one_letter_code
_entity_poly.pdbx_strand_id
1 'polypeptide(L)'
;ALAGIHANATSEKLAMGYYLDGRASAIWGTHTHVQTADNRINPKGSGYITDIGMTGPIVSVLGVCVEQSVAMFRGDLTEYFKTAPGDCALSGAVFEIGRDGRCTSVTRVWERWKR
;
A
#
# COMPACT_ATOMS: atom_id res chain seq x y z
N ALA A 1 15.57 3.62 11.66
CA ALA A 1 15.05 2.32 11.24
C ALA A 1 13.82 2.48 10.36
N LEU A 2 13.61 1.53 9.48
CA LEU A 2 12.46 1.47 8.57
C LEU A 2 11.67 0.20 8.87
N ALA A 3 10.35 0.26 8.82
CA ALA A 3 9.50 -0.90 9.10
C ALA A 3 8.40 -1.07 8.04
N GLY A 4 8.45 -2.16 7.30
CA GLY A 4 7.39 -2.59 6.41
C GLY A 4 6.56 -3.68 7.09
N ILE A 5 5.24 -3.56 7.05
CA ILE A 5 4.32 -4.46 7.75
C ILE A 5 3.34 -5.05 6.76
N HIS A 6 3.28 -6.37 6.68
CA HIS A 6 2.28 -7.07 5.88
C HIS A 6 1.29 -7.75 6.82
N ALA A 7 0.06 -7.26 6.85
CA ALA A 7 -0.99 -7.77 7.72
C ALA A 7 -2.36 -7.59 7.08
N ASN A 8 -3.28 -8.51 7.39
CA ASN A 8 -4.63 -8.49 6.84
C ASN A 8 -5.48 -7.36 7.42
N ALA A 9 -5.41 -7.16 8.73
CA ALA A 9 -6.28 -6.21 9.42
C ALA A 9 -5.66 -4.81 9.50
N THR A 10 -6.44 -3.80 9.18
CA THR A 10 -6.05 -2.40 9.33
C THR A 10 -5.68 -2.07 10.77
N SER A 11 -6.42 -2.63 11.73
CA SER A 11 -6.15 -2.41 13.16
C SER A 11 -4.77 -2.92 13.57
N GLU A 12 -4.31 -4.02 13.02
CA GLU A 12 -2.97 -4.55 13.31
C GLU A 12 -1.88 -3.59 12.81
N LYS A 13 -2.06 -3.04 11.61
CA LYS A 13 -1.12 -2.08 11.04
C LYS A 13 -1.09 -0.78 11.84
N LEU A 14 -2.25 -0.27 12.22
CA LEU A 14 -2.35 0.94 13.03
C LEU A 14 -1.72 0.75 14.42
N ALA A 15 -2.02 -0.38 15.07
CA ALA A 15 -1.44 -0.70 16.37
C ALA A 15 0.08 -0.79 16.30
N MET A 16 0.61 -1.46 15.27
CA MET A 16 2.05 -1.55 15.06
C MET A 16 2.67 -0.19 14.76
N GLY A 17 1.97 0.65 14.00
CA GLY A 17 2.40 2.02 13.73
C GLY A 17 2.58 2.85 15.00
N TYR A 18 1.65 2.75 15.92
CA TYR A 18 1.76 3.44 17.22
C TYR A 18 2.80 2.79 18.13
N TYR A 19 2.89 1.46 18.12
CA TYR A 19 3.89 0.75 18.91
C TYR A 19 5.33 1.12 18.52
N LEU A 20 5.57 1.28 17.22
CA LEU A 20 6.89 1.62 16.69
C LEU A 20 7.12 3.14 16.60
N ASP A 21 6.11 3.95 16.91
CA ASP A 21 6.22 5.41 16.82
C ASP A 21 7.35 5.93 17.72
N GLY A 22 8.23 6.71 17.11
CA GLY A 22 9.45 7.21 17.75
C GLY A 22 10.62 6.23 17.75
N ARG A 23 10.38 4.96 17.36
CA ARG A 23 11.43 3.92 17.27
C ARG A 23 11.82 3.62 15.83
N ALA A 24 10.95 3.92 14.89
CA ALA A 24 11.22 3.82 13.46
C ALA A 24 11.00 5.19 12.83
N SER A 25 11.74 5.49 11.77
CA SER A 25 11.60 6.75 11.03
C SER A 25 10.44 6.70 10.05
N ALA A 26 10.23 5.55 9.40
CA ALA A 26 9.17 5.32 8.44
C ALA A 26 8.53 3.96 8.66
N ILE A 27 7.20 3.93 8.62
CA ILE A 27 6.39 2.73 8.84
C ILE A 27 5.32 2.69 7.75
N TRP A 28 5.27 1.59 7.01
CA TRP A 28 4.26 1.43 5.96
C TRP A 28 3.71 0.02 5.94
N GLY A 29 2.47 -0.11 5.50
CA GLY A 29 1.82 -1.40 5.35
C GLY A 29 1.62 -1.80 3.90
N THR A 30 1.36 -3.07 3.71
CA THR A 30 0.99 -3.71 2.46
C THR A 30 -0.12 -4.71 2.71
N HIS A 31 -0.65 -5.30 1.70
CA HIS A 31 -1.62 -6.38 1.68
C HIS A 31 -2.89 -6.05 0.89
N THR A 32 -3.50 -4.89 1.09
CA THR A 32 -4.79 -4.58 0.46
C THR A 32 -4.70 -4.36 -1.04
N HIS A 33 -3.51 -4.07 -1.57
CA HIS A 33 -3.28 -3.67 -2.95
C HIS A 33 -3.89 -2.30 -3.29
N VAL A 34 -4.46 -1.61 -2.33
CA VAL A 34 -5.09 -0.30 -2.51
C VAL A 34 -4.39 0.70 -1.61
N GLN A 35 -3.89 1.79 -2.20
CA GLN A 35 -3.21 2.83 -1.44
C GLN A 35 -4.20 3.56 -0.52
N THR A 36 -3.84 3.65 0.76
CA THR A 36 -4.66 4.39 1.72
C THR A 36 -4.29 5.87 1.75
N ALA A 37 -5.20 6.69 2.26
CA ALA A 37 -5.07 8.14 2.28
C ALA A 37 -4.67 8.69 3.65
N ASP A 38 -4.21 7.83 4.54
CA ASP A 38 -3.89 8.16 5.92
C ASP A 38 -2.40 8.46 6.17
N ASN A 39 -1.68 8.86 5.13
CA ASN A 39 -0.28 9.25 5.25
C ASN A 39 -0.14 10.41 6.25
N ARG A 40 0.71 10.22 7.25
CA ARG A 40 0.88 11.19 8.34
C ARG A 40 2.19 11.00 9.08
N ILE A 41 2.47 11.95 9.95
CA ILE A 41 3.53 11.83 10.95
C ILE A 41 2.85 11.55 12.28
N ASN A 42 3.21 10.43 12.91
CA ASN A 42 2.67 10.04 14.19
C ASN A 42 3.23 10.95 15.32
N PRO A 43 2.59 10.98 16.51
CA PRO A 43 2.94 11.93 17.57
C PRO A 43 4.42 11.94 18.01
N LYS A 44 5.11 10.80 17.90
CA LYS A 44 6.53 10.71 18.30
C LYS A 44 7.50 10.86 17.12
N GLY A 45 7.01 11.25 15.94
CA GLY A 45 7.83 11.63 14.81
C GLY A 45 8.05 10.56 13.75
N SER A 46 7.43 9.38 13.85
CA SER A 46 7.48 8.37 12.80
C SER A 46 6.52 8.71 11.66
N GLY A 47 6.99 8.62 10.42
CA GLY A 47 6.11 8.68 9.25
C GLY A 47 5.31 7.38 9.13
N TYR A 48 4.05 7.48 8.71
CA TYR A 48 3.16 6.32 8.64
C TYR A 48 2.19 6.39 7.48
N ILE A 49 1.93 5.25 6.87
CA ILE A 49 0.82 5.03 5.94
C ILE A 49 0.36 3.57 6.08
N THR A 50 -0.95 3.35 6.14
CA THR A 50 -1.50 2.01 6.36
C THR A 50 -1.20 1.06 5.20
N ASP A 51 -1.35 1.52 3.95
CA ASP A 51 -1.03 0.68 2.78
C ASP A 51 -0.50 1.55 1.65
N ILE A 52 0.64 1.15 1.09
CA ILE A 52 1.26 1.87 -0.02
C ILE A 52 0.65 1.49 -1.38
N GLY A 53 -0.23 0.52 -1.41
CA GLY A 53 -0.89 0.08 -2.63
C GLY A 53 -0.07 -0.91 -3.45
N MET A 54 -0.55 -1.14 -4.64
CA MET A 54 0.04 -2.10 -5.59
C MET A 54 0.58 -1.37 -6.81
N THR A 55 1.77 -1.72 -7.22
CA THR A 55 2.29 -1.35 -8.53
C THR A 55 1.84 -2.41 -9.53
N GLY A 56 1.02 -2.01 -10.49
CA GLY A 56 0.45 -2.96 -11.44
C GLY A 56 -0.68 -2.37 -12.29
N PRO A 57 -1.48 -3.23 -12.94
CA PRO A 57 -2.52 -2.80 -13.87
C PRO A 57 -3.63 -2.04 -13.14
N ILE A 58 -4.07 -0.95 -13.76
CA ILE A 58 -5.06 -0.03 -13.17
C ILE A 58 -6.46 -0.64 -13.25
N VAL A 59 -6.86 -1.09 -14.44
CA VAL A 59 -8.19 -1.69 -14.64
C VAL A 59 -8.07 -3.19 -14.31
N SER A 60 -8.24 -3.49 -13.05
CA SER A 60 -8.08 -4.85 -12.52
C SER A 60 -8.80 -4.99 -11.19
N VAL A 61 -8.95 -6.22 -10.75
CA VAL A 61 -9.34 -6.51 -9.37
C VAL A 61 -8.07 -7.00 -8.66
N LEU A 62 -7.42 -6.11 -7.94
CA LEU A 62 -6.16 -6.37 -7.22
C LEU A 62 -5.07 -6.98 -8.13
N GLY A 63 -5.04 -6.55 -9.40
CA GLY A 63 -4.09 -7.05 -10.39
C GLY A 63 -4.62 -8.16 -11.29
N VAL A 64 -5.74 -8.78 -10.95
CA VAL A 64 -6.35 -9.88 -11.71
C VAL A 64 -7.31 -9.32 -12.75
N CYS A 65 -7.43 -10.01 -13.88
CA CYS A 65 -8.42 -9.67 -14.92
C CYS A 65 -9.82 -9.52 -14.30
N VAL A 66 -10.50 -8.42 -14.63
CA VAL A 66 -11.81 -8.09 -14.06
C VAL A 66 -12.81 -9.20 -14.29
N GLU A 67 -12.88 -9.74 -15.52
CA GLU A 67 -13.83 -10.77 -15.91
C GLU A 67 -13.67 -12.05 -15.07
N GLN A 68 -12.42 -12.44 -14.79
CA GLN A 68 -12.15 -13.64 -13.98
C GLN A 68 -12.57 -13.43 -12.53
N SER A 69 -12.31 -12.27 -11.96
CA SER A 69 -12.71 -11.97 -10.57
C SER A 69 -14.23 -11.91 -10.43
N VAL A 70 -14.91 -11.26 -11.37
CA VAL A 70 -16.38 -11.20 -11.39
C VAL A 70 -16.97 -12.60 -11.54
N ALA A 71 -16.44 -13.41 -12.45
CA ALA A 71 -16.89 -14.79 -12.66
C ALA A 71 -16.73 -15.62 -11.38
N MET A 72 -15.61 -15.48 -10.69
CA MET A 72 -15.37 -16.19 -9.41
C MET A 72 -16.45 -15.85 -8.38
N PHE A 73 -16.79 -14.57 -8.20
CA PHE A 73 -17.84 -14.16 -7.25
C PHE A 73 -19.23 -14.59 -7.67
N ARG A 74 -19.45 -14.86 -8.95
CA ARG A 74 -20.70 -15.41 -9.47
C ARG A 74 -20.77 -16.94 -9.35
N GLY A 75 -19.70 -17.58 -8.90
CA GLY A 75 -19.63 -19.03 -8.76
C GLY A 75 -19.07 -19.76 -9.98
N ASP A 76 -18.56 -19.04 -10.98
CA ASP A 76 -18.00 -19.61 -12.20
C ASP A 76 -16.50 -19.75 -12.06
N LEU A 77 -16.01 -20.86 -11.53
CA LEU A 77 -14.58 -21.13 -11.38
C LEU A 77 -14.07 -21.95 -12.55
N THR A 78 -13.43 -21.33 -13.51
CA THR A 78 -13.04 -22.03 -14.73
C THR A 78 -11.56 -21.95 -15.09
N GLU A 79 -10.80 -20.96 -14.60
CA GLU A 79 -9.43 -20.77 -15.06
C GLU A 79 -8.54 -20.21 -13.94
N TYR A 80 -7.23 -20.40 -14.12
CA TYR A 80 -6.24 -19.72 -13.30
C TYR A 80 -6.33 -18.22 -13.52
N PHE A 81 -6.16 -17.45 -12.44
CA PHE A 81 -6.14 -16.00 -12.53
C PHE A 81 -4.96 -15.51 -13.39
N LYS A 82 -5.26 -14.55 -14.25
CA LYS A 82 -4.26 -13.89 -15.08
C LYS A 82 -4.12 -12.44 -14.67
N THR A 83 -2.91 -11.92 -14.83
CA THR A 83 -2.66 -10.49 -14.65
C THR A 83 -3.46 -9.70 -15.67
N ALA A 84 -4.14 -8.65 -15.20
CA ALA A 84 -4.93 -7.80 -16.08
C ALA A 84 -4.03 -7.07 -17.08
N PRO A 85 -4.51 -6.89 -18.34
CA PRO A 85 -3.77 -6.12 -19.34
C PRO A 85 -4.01 -4.61 -19.16
N GLY A 86 -3.30 -3.81 -19.95
CA GLY A 86 -3.53 -2.38 -20.06
C GLY A 86 -2.57 -1.54 -19.24
N ASP A 87 -2.94 -0.29 -19.06
CA ASP A 87 -2.12 0.69 -18.38
C ASP A 87 -1.86 0.29 -16.93
N CYS A 88 -0.67 0.61 -16.47
CA CYS A 88 -0.24 0.33 -15.10
C CYS A 88 -0.03 1.62 -14.32
N ALA A 89 -0.01 1.50 -13.01
CA ALA A 89 0.42 2.59 -12.14
C ALA A 89 1.50 2.10 -11.18
N LEU A 90 2.45 2.98 -10.92
CA LEU A 90 3.38 2.82 -9.80
C LEU A 90 2.73 3.42 -8.57
N SER A 91 2.66 2.66 -7.50
CA SER A 91 2.07 3.08 -6.23
C SER A 91 3.09 2.94 -5.11
N GLY A 92 3.18 3.94 -4.26
CA GLY A 92 4.15 3.93 -3.17
C GLY A 92 4.04 5.17 -2.31
N ALA A 93 5.09 5.42 -1.53
CA ALA A 93 5.17 6.59 -0.68
C ALA A 93 6.61 7.09 -0.59
N VAL A 94 6.77 8.40 -0.41
CA VAL A 94 8.06 9.03 -0.14
C VAL A 94 8.04 9.57 1.28
N PHE A 95 9.01 9.12 2.07
CA PHE A 95 9.23 9.59 3.44
C PHE A 95 10.47 10.48 3.45
N GLU A 96 10.31 11.72 3.87
CA GLU A 96 11.46 12.60 4.12
C GLU A 96 11.83 12.50 5.59
N ILE A 97 13.09 12.15 5.84
CA ILE A 97 13.59 11.89 7.19
C ILE A 97 14.72 12.87 7.49
N GLY A 98 14.61 13.61 8.58
CA GLY A 98 15.61 14.55 9.04
C GLY A 98 16.83 13.85 9.64
N ARG A 99 17.87 14.64 9.92
CA ARG A 99 19.13 14.14 10.52
C ARG A 99 18.92 13.54 11.91
N ASP A 100 17.90 14.00 12.62
CA ASP A 100 17.53 13.48 13.95
C ASP A 100 16.75 12.16 13.89
N GLY A 101 16.47 11.65 12.69
CA GLY A 101 15.71 10.42 12.47
C GLY A 101 14.20 10.60 12.45
N ARG A 102 13.70 11.81 12.68
CA ARG A 102 12.28 12.09 12.60
C ARG A 102 11.82 12.27 11.17
N CYS A 103 10.65 11.77 10.85
CA CYS A 103 10.03 12.00 9.55
C CYS A 103 9.47 13.43 9.50
N THR A 104 9.71 14.11 8.40
CA THR A 104 9.23 15.48 8.17
C THR A 104 8.08 15.54 7.19
N SER A 105 7.96 14.55 6.31
CA SER A 105 6.80 14.45 5.40
C SER A 105 6.60 13.03 4.92
N VAL A 106 5.34 12.69 4.62
CA VAL A 106 4.95 11.43 3.99
C VAL A 106 4.05 11.79 2.81
N THR A 107 4.53 11.52 1.60
CA THR A 107 3.82 11.85 0.37
C THR A 107 3.45 10.57 -0.37
N ARG A 108 2.18 10.45 -0.75
CA ARG A 108 1.73 9.34 -1.58
C ARG A 108 2.21 9.53 -3.00
N VAL A 109 2.66 8.44 -3.63
CA VAL A 109 3.06 8.42 -5.03
C VAL A 109 2.11 7.52 -5.80
N TRP A 110 1.55 8.03 -6.89
CA TRP A 110 0.74 7.24 -7.81
C TRP A 110 0.99 7.80 -9.21
N GLU A 111 1.74 7.03 -10.00
CA GLU A 111 2.16 7.42 -11.34
C GLU A 111 1.66 6.42 -12.37
N ARG A 112 0.90 6.91 -13.33
CA ARG A 112 0.36 6.09 -14.42
C ARG A 112 1.34 6.02 -15.57
N TRP A 113 1.52 4.86 -16.15
CA TRP A 113 2.17 4.73 -17.45
C TRP A 113 1.36 3.83 -18.37
N LYS A 114 1.41 4.13 -19.64
CA LYS A 114 0.76 3.33 -20.69
C LYS A 114 1.63 2.12 -21.01
N ARG A 115 0.99 1.01 -21.16
CA ARG A 115 1.63 -0.24 -21.48
C ARG A 115 1.31 -0.74 -22.88
#